data_e1ec345516cc6f9f3d73b467b3a44f12
#
_entry.id   e1ec345516cc6f9f3d73b467b3a44f12
#
_cell.length_a   1.000
_cell.length_b   1.000
_cell.length_c   1.000
_cell.angle_alpha   90.00
_cell.angle_beta   90.00
_cell.angle_gamma   90.00
#
_symmetry.space_group_name_H-M   'P 1'
#
loop_
_entity.id
_entity.type
_entity.pdbx_description
1 polymer ?
#
loop_
_entity_poly.entity_id
_entity_poly.type
_entity_poly.pdbx_seq_one_letter_code
_entity_poly.pdbx_strand_id
1 'polypeptide(L)'
;MDDITEAVLSRDEVTRYLAGNGASAEQARARILGYLEELRTTQRYELYRALEYPLYPILRKIERVGEHTEHAIEATARGRVVWASNHRSHTDYLVEPLVLDDAGVRPPIIAAGINLFAGPLGLIHKHVTGALPIRRNTKDPAYLITLKAYVAELLRKHDLFFYPEGGRSYSGELKNPKTGLFSACLGANVPGMSIVPVAVAYDLVLEDHVLARQKVKRQQRPFSRELAEMVRYAVGYRSRAFVTFGRPIALDGYDGESRRAIDGRIALATTAVGSTL
;
A
#
# COMPACT_ATOMS: atom_id res chain seq x y z
N MET A 1 17.83 19.31 6.74
CA MET A 1 17.36 17.91 6.79
C MET A 1 15.84 17.99 6.80
N ASP A 2 15.16 17.05 6.18
CA ASP A 2 13.69 17.04 6.12
C ASP A 2 13.12 16.57 7.47
N ASP A 3 12.01 17.16 7.92
CA ASP A 3 11.33 16.89 9.21
C ASP A 3 11.14 15.38 9.49
N ILE A 4 10.74 14.61 8.46
CA ILE A 4 10.55 13.17 8.61
C ILE A 4 11.87 12.40 8.79
N THR A 5 12.96 12.88 8.19
CA THR A 5 14.29 12.26 8.33
C THR A 5 14.81 12.42 9.76
N GLU A 6 14.64 13.59 10.36
CA GLU A 6 15.04 13.83 11.74
C GLU A 6 14.18 13.03 12.71
N ALA A 7 12.87 13.00 12.49
CA ALA A 7 11.95 12.22 13.30
C ALA A 7 12.29 10.72 13.28
N VAL A 8 12.62 10.16 12.10
CA VAL A 8 13.02 8.75 11.98
C VAL A 8 14.36 8.48 12.68
N LEU A 9 15.35 9.35 12.51
CA LEU A 9 16.68 9.17 13.13
C LEU A 9 16.63 9.28 14.65
N SER A 10 15.66 10.01 15.22
CA SER A 10 15.49 10.18 16.67
C SER A 10 14.70 9.05 17.33
N ARG A 11 14.11 8.10 16.56
CA ARG A 11 13.36 6.99 17.14
C ARG A 11 14.25 6.01 17.88
N ASP A 12 13.77 5.49 19.02
CA ASP A 12 14.52 4.59 19.91
C ASP A 12 15.08 3.34 19.20
N GLU A 13 14.31 2.75 18.29
CA GLU A 13 14.75 1.58 17.56
C GLU A 13 15.92 1.91 16.60
N VAL A 14 15.93 3.11 16.01
CA VAL A 14 16.99 3.57 15.10
C VAL A 14 18.23 3.95 15.91
N THR A 15 18.08 4.69 16.99
CA THR A 15 19.21 5.10 17.87
C THR A 15 19.88 3.88 18.50
N ARG A 16 19.10 2.90 18.97
CA ARG A 16 19.65 1.63 19.50
C ARG A 16 20.40 0.84 18.43
N TYR A 17 19.87 0.78 17.23
CA TYR A 17 20.56 0.12 16.11
C TYR A 17 21.88 0.79 15.79
N LEU A 18 21.92 2.13 15.72
CA LEU A 18 23.16 2.89 15.47
C LEU A 18 24.18 2.69 16.59
N ALA A 19 23.76 2.76 17.85
CA ALA A 19 24.63 2.51 19.01
C ALA A 19 25.22 1.10 19.03
N GLY A 20 24.42 0.09 18.63
CA GLY A 20 24.87 -1.31 18.57
C GLY A 20 25.90 -1.62 17.48
N ASN A 21 26.08 -0.72 16.49
CA ASN A 21 27.07 -0.90 15.41
C ASN A 21 28.48 -0.40 15.79
N GLY A 22 28.68 0.24 16.94
CA GLY A 22 30.00 0.64 17.42
C GLY A 22 30.82 1.43 16.41
N ALA A 23 32.00 0.94 16.06
CA ALA A 23 32.92 1.59 15.11
C ALA A 23 32.38 1.76 13.68
N SER A 24 31.29 1.05 13.30
CA SER A 24 30.62 1.17 12.00
C SER A 24 29.32 1.99 12.05
N ALA A 25 29.07 2.72 13.14
CA ALA A 25 27.85 3.52 13.33
C ALA A 25 27.66 4.57 12.23
N GLU A 26 28.72 5.18 11.74
CA GLU A 26 28.66 6.15 10.65
C GLU A 26 28.21 5.51 9.33
N GLN A 27 28.75 4.33 9.02
CA GLN A 27 28.33 3.55 7.83
C GLN A 27 26.88 3.08 7.96
N ALA A 28 26.47 2.64 9.16
CA ALA A 28 25.11 2.27 9.44
C ALA A 28 24.15 3.46 9.26
N ARG A 29 24.55 4.64 9.72
CA ARG A 29 23.80 5.90 9.54
C ARG A 29 23.70 6.30 8.08
N ALA A 30 24.78 6.21 7.32
CA ALA A 30 24.76 6.48 5.87
C ALA A 30 23.81 5.53 5.12
N ARG A 31 23.77 4.25 5.50
CA ARG A 31 22.82 3.27 4.92
C ARG A 31 21.38 3.64 5.25
N ILE A 32 21.07 4.01 6.49
CA ILE A 32 19.72 4.47 6.89
C ILE A 32 19.31 5.68 6.07
N LEU A 33 20.18 6.67 5.92
CA LEU A 33 19.89 7.86 5.11
C LEU A 33 19.62 7.51 3.64
N GLY A 34 20.39 6.57 3.07
CA GLY A 34 20.13 6.06 1.72
C GLY A 34 18.77 5.38 1.59
N TYR A 35 18.36 4.61 2.60
CA TYR A 35 17.02 3.99 2.61
C TYR A 35 15.89 5.00 2.83
N LEU A 36 16.12 6.03 3.64
CA LEU A 36 15.14 7.12 3.79
C LEU A 36 14.91 7.86 2.48
N GLU A 37 15.96 8.13 1.71
CA GLU A 37 15.82 8.75 0.39
C GLU A 37 15.07 7.84 -0.60
N GLU A 38 15.31 6.52 -0.53
CA GLU A 38 14.55 5.55 -1.31
C GLU A 38 13.07 5.53 -0.92
N LEU A 39 12.76 5.50 0.38
CA LEU A 39 11.40 5.44 0.91
C LEU A 39 10.64 6.76 0.79
N ARG A 40 11.35 7.89 0.64
CA ARG A 40 10.73 9.21 0.56
C ARG A 40 9.64 9.23 -0.50
N THR A 41 8.44 9.61 -0.09
CA THR A 41 7.29 9.75 -0.98
C THR A 41 6.56 11.07 -0.70
N THR A 42 5.90 11.61 -1.72
CA THR A 42 5.11 12.84 -1.62
C THR A 42 3.82 12.66 -2.39
N GLN A 43 2.70 12.95 -1.75
CA GLN A 43 1.41 12.99 -2.41
C GLN A 43 1.05 14.45 -2.72
N ARG A 44 0.87 14.76 -3.99
CA ARG A 44 0.35 16.06 -4.47
C ARG A 44 -1.08 15.84 -4.94
N TYR A 45 -2.03 16.03 -4.02
CA TYR A 45 -3.43 15.65 -4.22
C TYR A 45 -4.06 16.27 -5.48
N GLU A 46 -3.82 17.57 -5.73
CA GLU A 46 -4.34 18.25 -6.92
C GLU A 46 -3.79 17.63 -8.22
N LEU A 47 -2.49 17.33 -8.25
CA LEU A 47 -1.88 16.65 -9.40
C LEU A 47 -2.35 15.19 -9.51
N TYR A 48 -2.57 14.52 -8.38
CA TYR A 48 -3.13 13.19 -8.36
C TYR A 48 -4.50 13.15 -9.05
N ARG A 49 -5.40 14.06 -8.70
CA ARG A 49 -6.70 14.19 -9.38
C ARG A 49 -6.53 14.54 -10.86
N ALA A 50 -5.59 15.42 -11.20
CA ALA A 50 -5.31 15.77 -12.60
C ALA A 50 -4.83 14.59 -13.45
N LEU A 51 -4.18 13.57 -12.85
CA LEU A 51 -3.79 12.34 -13.56
C LEU A 51 -4.98 11.50 -14.03
N GLU A 52 -6.15 11.69 -13.46
CA GLU A 52 -7.36 11.02 -13.94
C GLU A 52 -7.63 11.36 -15.43
N TYR A 53 -7.34 12.58 -15.87
CA TYR A 53 -7.60 13.01 -17.24
C TYR A 53 -6.82 12.22 -18.30
N PRO A 54 -5.49 12.05 -18.24
CA PRO A 54 -4.76 11.24 -19.20
C PRO A 54 -5.05 9.74 -19.07
N LEU A 55 -5.46 9.26 -17.88
CA LEU A 55 -5.88 7.88 -17.65
C LEU A 55 -7.37 7.65 -17.92
N TYR A 56 -8.12 8.72 -18.15
CA TYR A 56 -9.55 8.72 -18.36
C TYR A 56 -10.05 7.71 -19.43
N PRO A 57 -9.36 7.50 -20.57
CA PRO A 57 -9.80 6.49 -21.54
C PRO A 57 -9.88 5.07 -20.95
N ILE A 58 -8.99 4.74 -19.99
CA ILE A 58 -8.98 3.44 -19.30
C ILE A 58 -10.00 3.46 -18.15
N LEU A 59 -9.94 4.49 -17.30
CA LEU A 59 -10.79 4.62 -16.10
C LEU A 59 -12.28 4.70 -16.47
N ARG A 60 -12.61 5.34 -17.59
CA ARG A 60 -13.97 5.43 -18.14
C ARG A 60 -14.56 4.08 -18.53
N LYS A 61 -13.71 3.06 -18.77
CA LYS A 61 -14.15 1.70 -19.10
C LYS A 61 -14.37 0.85 -17.85
N ILE A 62 -13.97 1.36 -16.69
CA ILE A 62 -14.15 0.70 -15.41
C ILE A 62 -15.20 1.50 -14.62
N GLU A 63 -16.42 0.97 -14.56
CA GLU A 63 -17.43 1.48 -13.66
C GLU A 63 -17.06 1.12 -12.23
N ARG A 64 -16.97 2.12 -11.36
CA ARG A 64 -16.59 1.95 -9.95
C ARG A 64 -17.84 1.86 -9.09
N VAL A 65 -17.96 0.80 -8.33
CA VAL A 65 -19.04 0.57 -7.38
C VAL A 65 -18.42 0.44 -5.98
N GLY A 66 -18.66 1.44 -5.13
CA GLY A 66 -18.24 1.41 -3.73
C GLY A 66 -19.35 0.83 -2.86
N GLU A 67 -19.03 -0.21 -2.09
CA GLU A 67 -19.95 -0.85 -1.16
C GLU A 67 -19.49 -0.62 0.28
N HIS A 68 -20.41 -0.33 1.19
CA HIS A 68 -20.14 -0.03 2.59
C HIS A 68 -19.15 1.11 2.79
N THR A 69 -19.24 2.16 1.97
CA THR A 69 -18.39 3.36 2.06
C THR A 69 -18.55 4.09 3.38
N GLU A 70 -19.66 3.91 4.08
CA GLU A 70 -19.89 4.40 5.45
C GLU A 70 -18.81 3.91 6.43
N HIS A 71 -18.30 2.67 6.27
CA HIS A 71 -17.21 2.16 7.10
C HIS A 71 -15.89 2.93 6.86
N ALA A 72 -15.64 3.33 5.62
CA ALA A 72 -14.47 4.13 5.26
C ALA A 72 -14.56 5.54 5.87
N ILE A 73 -15.74 6.17 5.77
CA ILE A 73 -16.01 7.51 6.32
C ILE A 73 -15.88 7.47 7.84
N GLU A 74 -16.51 6.49 8.51
CA GLU A 74 -16.43 6.32 9.97
C GLU A 74 -14.97 6.14 10.43
N ALA A 75 -14.21 5.27 9.79
CA ALA A 75 -12.82 5.00 10.15
C ALA A 75 -11.95 6.26 10.07
N THR A 76 -12.07 7.02 8.98
CA THR A 76 -11.28 8.25 8.78
C THR A 76 -11.70 9.39 9.70
N ALA A 77 -12.95 9.44 10.11
CA ALA A 77 -13.43 10.40 11.11
C ALA A 77 -12.88 10.13 12.53
N ARG A 78 -12.56 8.86 12.85
CA ARG A 78 -11.98 8.47 14.15
C ARG A 78 -10.48 8.71 14.24
N GLY A 79 -9.73 8.58 13.14
CA GLY A 79 -8.29 8.73 13.16
C GLY A 79 -7.63 8.20 11.89
N ARG A 80 -6.38 7.76 12.02
CA ARG A 80 -5.61 7.22 10.90
C ARG A 80 -6.08 5.82 10.52
N VAL A 81 -6.07 5.56 9.21
CA VAL A 81 -6.55 4.30 8.67
C VAL A 81 -5.44 3.57 7.92
N VAL A 82 -5.34 2.28 8.19
CA VAL A 82 -4.55 1.32 7.42
C VAL A 82 -5.50 0.49 6.57
N TRP A 83 -5.48 0.71 5.27
CA TRP A 83 -6.31 0.00 4.31
C TRP A 83 -5.61 -1.27 3.87
N ALA A 84 -6.22 -2.42 4.05
CA ALA A 84 -5.66 -3.71 3.69
C ALA A 84 -6.57 -4.41 2.66
N SER A 85 -6.13 -4.48 1.40
CA SER A 85 -6.92 -5.02 0.30
C SER A 85 -6.32 -6.29 -0.30
N ASN A 86 -7.19 -7.13 -0.88
CA ASN A 86 -6.76 -8.16 -1.81
C ASN A 86 -6.20 -7.54 -3.10
N HIS A 87 -5.49 -8.31 -3.93
CA HIS A 87 -4.87 -7.78 -5.15
C HIS A 87 -5.21 -8.64 -6.37
N ARG A 88 -6.05 -8.09 -7.25
CA ARG A 88 -6.61 -8.78 -8.43
C ARG A 88 -6.02 -8.29 -9.74
N SER A 89 -5.89 -6.98 -9.88
CA SER A 89 -5.54 -6.30 -11.12
C SER A 89 -4.46 -5.25 -10.93
N HIS A 90 -3.77 -4.90 -11.99
CA HIS A 90 -2.93 -3.69 -11.99
C HIS A 90 -3.77 -2.40 -11.90
N THR A 91 -5.06 -2.46 -12.16
CA THR A 91 -5.94 -1.29 -12.02
C THR A 91 -6.34 -1.03 -10.58
N ASP A 92 -6.17 -1.99 -9.66
CA ASP A 92 -6.60 -1.85 -8.26
C ASP A 92 -6.08 -0.57 -7.63
N TYR A 93 -4.78 -0.29 -7.76
CA TYR A 93 -4.15 0.88 -7.15
C TYR A 93 -4.63 2.23 -7.72
N LEU A 94 -5.37 2.22 -8.82
CA LEU A 94 -6.06 3.38 -9.39
C LEU A 94 -7.53 3.40 -8.96
N VAL A 95 -8.21 2.27 -9.04
CA VAL A 95 -9.64 2.14 -8.81
C VAL A 95 -9.99 2.35 -7.34
N GLU A 96 -9.33 1.65 -6.43
CA GLU A 96 -9.66 1.68 -5.01
C GLU A 96 -9.49 3.07 -4.36
N PRO A 97 -8.39 3.81 -4.60
CA PRO A 97 -8.29 5.19 -4.12
C PRO A 97 -9.29 6.15 -4.73
N LEU A 98 -9.71 5.92 -5.99
CA LEU A 98 -10.74 6.74 -6.64
C LEU A 98 -12.12 6.48 -6.03
N VAL A 99 -12.42 5.23 -5.62
CA VAL A 99 -13.66 4.93 -4.89
C VAL A 99 -13.67 5.63 -3.54
N LEU A 100 -12.53 5.71 -2.85
CA LEU A 100 -12.40 6.49 -1.62
C LEU A 100 -12.64 7.99 -1.89
N ASP A 101 -12.03 8.54 -2.96
CA ASP A 101 -12.21 9.95 -3.35
C ASP A 101 -13.67 10.24 -3.72
N ASP A 102 -14.32 9.35 -4.47
CA ASP A 102 -15.75 9.43 -4.82
C ASP A 102 -16.65 9.43 -3.55
N ALA A 103 -16.22 8.75 -2.47
CA ALA A 103 -16.89 8.74 -1.17
C ALA A 103 -16.51 9.94 -0.26
N GLY A 104 -15.70 10.89 -0.74
CA GLY A 104 -15.24 12.03 0.04
C GLY A 104 -14.09 11.73 1.00
N VAL A 105 -13.46 10.56 0.89
CA VAL A 105 -12.30 10.15 1.69
C VAL A 105 -11.02 10.41 0.90
N ARG A 106 -10.10 11.17 1.51
CA ARG A 106 -8.83 11.47 0.85
C ARG A 106 -8.04 10.19 0.51
N PRO A 107 -7.59 10.02 -0.74
CA PRO A 107 -6.77 8.88 -1.14
C PRO A 107 -5.53 8.70 -0.25
N PRO A 108 -5.27 7.48 0.25
CA PRO A 108 -4.13 7.18 1.12
C PRO A 108 -2.81 7.10 0.34
N ILE A 109 -1.70 7.07 1.06
CA ILE A 109 -0.40 6.66 0.50
C ILE A 109 -0.42 5.16 0.25
N ILE A 110 0.02 4.72 -0.93
CA ILE A 110 -0.04 3.32 -1.34
C ILE A 110 1.35 2.69 -1.25
N ALA A 111 1.50 1.61 -0.46
CA ALA A 111 2.74 0.85 -0.44
C ALA A 111 2.81 -0.08 -1.67
N ALA A 112 3.81 0.11 -2.51
CA ALA A 112 4.00 -0.63 -3.75
C ALA A 112 5.41 -1.23 -3.87
N GLY A 113 5.53 -2.34 -4.60
CA GLY A 113 6.84 -2.94 -4.83
C GLY A 113 7.77 -2.00 -5.60
N ILE A 114 9.05 -1.96 -5.20
CA ILE A 114 10.06 -1.05 -5.77
C ILE A 114 10.19 -1.15 -7.30
N ASN A 115 9.83 -2.29 -7.88
CA ASN A 115 9.83 -2.49 -9.33
C ASN A 115 8.84 -1.59 -10.09
N LEU A 116 7.83 -1.04 -9.41
CA LEU A 116 6.87 -0.08 -9.99
C LEU A 116 7.51 1.30 -10.24
N PHE A 117 8.64 1.58 -9.57
CA PHE A 117 9.30 2.89 -9.58
C PHE A 117 10.42 3.02 -10.62
N ALA A 118 10.57 2.03 -11.50
CA ALA A 118 11.52 2.09 -12.60
C ALA A 118 11.04 3.05 -13.71
N GLY A 119 11.95 3.87 -14.24
CA GLY A 119 11.69 4.79 -15.34
C GLY A 119 10.91 6.06 -14.96
N PRO A 120 10.50 6.87 -15.96
CA PRO A 120 9.84 8.17 -15.73
C PRO A 120 8.51 8.08 -14.96
N LEU A 121 7.73 7.01 -15.19
CA LEU A 121 6.48 6.75 -14.47
C LEU A 121 6.70 6.55 -12.97
N GLY A 122 7.87 6.04 -12.58
CA GLY A 122 8.22 5.87 -11.17
C GLY A 122 8.25 7.18 -10.40
N LEU A 123 8.71 8.27 -11.02
CA LEU A 123 8.70 9.61 -10.41
C LEU A 123 7.28 10.11 -10.18
N ILE A 124 6.36 9.85 -11.10
CA ILE A 124 4.94 10.19 -10.94
C ILE A 124 4.35 9.40 -9.79
N HIS A 125 4.59 8.08 -9.73
CA HIS A 125 4.13 7.25 -8.62
C HIS A 125 4.67 7.73 -7.28
N LYS A 126 5.95 8.05 -7.20
CA LYS A 126 6.62 8.47 -5.96
C LYS A 126 6.21 9.88 -5.49
N HIS A 127 6.09 10.84 -6.39
CA HIS A 127 5.99 12.26 -6.05
C HIS A 127 4.63 12.92 -6.37
N VAL A 128 3.73 12.20 -7.03
CA VAL A 128 2.38 12.70 -7.34
C VAL A 128 1.32 11.83 -6.67
N THR A 129 1.35 10.51 -6.91
CA THR A 129 0.35 9.62 -6.32
C THR A 129 0.63 9.26 -4.85
N GLY A 130 1.84 9.51 -4.36
CA GLY A 130 2.22 9.18 -3.00
C GLY A 130 2.49 7.70 -2.81
N ALA A 131 2.99 7.00 -3.83
CA ALA A 131 3.34 5.59 -3.68
C ALA A 131 4.66 5.42 -2.90
N LEU A 132 4.63 4.58 -1.86
CA LEU A 132 5.76 4.24 -1.00
C LEU A 132 6.48 3.01 -1.57
N PRO A 133 7.75 3.12 -2.02
CA PRO A 133 8.50 2.00 -2.58
C PRO A 133 8.93 1.02 -1.49
N ILE A 134 8.52 -0.25 -1.64
CA ILE A 134 8.85 -1.32 -0.69
C ILE A 134 9.73 -2.37 -1.35
N ARG A 135 10.89 -2.68 -0.76
CA ARG A 135 11.71 -3.82 -1.14
C ARG A 135 11.06 -5.10 -0.64
N ARG A 136 10.86 -6.05 -1.54
CA ARG A 136 10.29 -7.37 -1.19
C ARG A 136 11.41 -8.33 -0.78
N ASN A 137 11.10 -9.19 0.21
CA ASN A 137 12.00 -10.29 0.63
C ASN A 137 13.40 -9.86 1.09
N THR A 138 13.57 -8.61 1.54
CA THR A 138 14.83 -8.15 2.12
C THR A 138 15.00 -8.70 3.54
N LYS A 139 16.24 -9.04 3.89
CA LYS A 139 16.64 -9.44 5.24
C LYS A 139 17.62 -8.42 5.87
N ASP A 140 17.86 -7.30 5.20
CA ASP A 140 18.76 -6.26 5.69
C ASP A 140 18.16 -5.57 6.93
N PRO A 141 18.80 -5.71 8.12
CA PRO A 141 18.27 -5.12 9.34
C PRO A 141 18.17 -3.60 9.27
N ALA A 142 19.13 -2.92 8.63
CA ALA A 142 19.09 -1.46 8.45
C ALA A 142 17.87 -1.02 7.66
N TYR A 143 17.54 -1.74 6.57
CA TYR A 143 16.34 -1.46 5.80
C TYR A 143 15.05 -1.68 6.60
N LEU A 144 14.95 -2.82 7.30
CA LEU A 144 13.74 -3.19 8.05
C LEU A 144 13.46 -2.21 9.20
N ILE A 145 14.49 -1.77 9.90
CA ILE A 145 14.36 -0.77 10.97
C ILE A 145 13.96 0.58 10.38
N THR A 146 14.62 1.00 9.29
CA THR A 146 14.29 2.26 8.61
C THR A 146 12.86 2.26 8.08
N LEU A 147 12.43 1.17 7.44
CA LEU A 147 11.05 1.04 6.94
C LEU A 147 10.03 1.14 8.08
N LYS A 148 10.26 0.42 9.20
CA LYS A 148 9.37 0.45 10.35
C LYS A 148 9.26 1.86 10.94
N ALA A 149 10.40 2.53 11.14
CA ALA A 149 10.45 3.88 11.66
C ALA A 149 9.78 4.89 10.71
N TYR A 150 10.04 4.77 9.40
CA TYR A 150 9.44 5.63 8.38
C TYR A 150 7.92 5.48 8.30
N VAL A 151 7.40 4.24 8.31
CA VAL A 151 5.95 3.96 8.31
C VAL A 151 5.28 4.55 9.55
N ALA A 152 5.93 4.46 10.70
CA ALA A 152 5.40 5.03 11.93
C ALA A 152 5.27 6.56 11.86
N GLU A 153 6.26 7.26 11.30
CA GLU A 153 6.18 8.72 11.11
C GLU A 153 5.21 9.11 9.99
N LEU A 154 5.12 8.29 8.93
CA LEU A 154 4.15 8.48 7.85
C LEU A 154 2.71 8.42 8.37
N LEU A 155 2.37 7.44 9.20
CA LEU A 155 1.04 7.23 9.76
C LEU A 155 0.58 8.33 10.73
N ARG A 156 1.49 9.19 11.21
CA ARG A 156 1.10 10.40 11.96
C ARG A 156 0.42 11.44 11.08
N LYS A 157 0.73 11.44 9.78
CA LYS A 157 0.30 12.49 8.83
C LYS A 157 -0.64 11.97 7.74
N HIS A 158 -0.52 10.70 7.37
CA HIS A 158 -1.20 10.09 6.23
C HIS A 158 -1.77 8.72 6.58
N ASP A 159 -2.84 8.33 5.90
CA ASP A 159 -3.32 6.96 5.88
C ASP A 159 -2.45 6.12 4.93
N LEU A 160 -2.40 4.81 5.17
CA LEU A 160 -1.60 3.89 4.38
C LEU A 160 -2.48 2.81 3.76
N PHE A 161 -2.26 2.53 2.49
CA PHE A 161 -2.93 1.46 1.74
C PHE A 161 -1.91 0.43 1.25
N PHE A 162 -2.19 -0.84 1.42
CA PHE A 162 -1.33 -1.89 0.85
C PHE A 162 -2.08 -3.19 0.62
N TYR A 163 -1.43 -4.06 -0.17
CA TYR A 163 -1.90 -5.40 -0.49
C TYR A 163 -1.12 -6.43 0.34
N PRO A 164 -1.70 -7.01 1.41
CA PRO A 164 -1.01 -7.97 2.28
C PRO A 164 -0.46 -9.19 1.55
N GLU A 165 -1.11 -9.60 0.46
CA GLU A 165 -0.64 -10.70 -0.39
C GLU A 165 0.75 -10.43 -1.02
N GLY A 166 1.17 -9.17 -1.10
CA GLY A 166 2.45 -8.75 -1.68
C GLY A 166 2.58 -8.98 -3.18
N GLY A 167 1.47 -9.26 -3.86
CA GLY A 167 1.39 -9.41 -5.32
C GLY A 167 0.04 -9.96 -5.75
N ARG A 168 -0.34 -9.73 -7.01
CA ARG A 168 -1.63 -10.12 -7.56
C ARG A 168 -1.90 -11.62 -7.43
N SER A 169 -3.16 -11.96 -7.19
CA SER A 169 -3.64 -13.32 -7.30
C SER A 169 -3.85 -13.69 -8.77
N TYR A 170 -3.26 -14.81 -9.21
CA TYR A 170 -3.45 -15.34 -10.57
C TYR A 170 -4.56 -16.40 -10.65
N SER A 171 -4.93 -16.97 -9.50
CA SER A 171 -6.00 -17.98 -9.40
C SER A 171 -7.33 -17.42 -8.94
N GLY A 172 -7.36 -16.16 -8.51
CA GLY A 172 -8.51 -15.58 -7.83
C GLY A 172 -8.57 -15.92 -6.33
N GLU A 173 -7.73 -16.83 -5.82
CA GLU A 173 -7.68 -17.16 -4.40
C GLU A 173 -6.84 -16.15 -3.61
N LEU A 174 -7.16 -15.94 -2.35
CA LEU A 174 -6.36 -15.16 -1.43
C LEU A 174 -5.05 -15.88 -1.12
N LYS A 175 -3.94 -15.16 -1.14
CA LYS A 175 -2.64 -15.66 -0.71
C LYS A 175 -2.42 -15.40 0.77
N ASN A 176 -1.55 -16.20 1.39
CA ASN A 176 -1.12 -15.95 2.75
C ASN A 176 -0.53 -14.54 2.89
N PRO A 177 -0.99 -13.74 3.86
CA PRO A 177 -0.55 -12.36 4.03
C PRO A 177 0.90 -12.28 4.49
N LYS A 178 1.59 -11.24 4.01
CA LYS A 178 2.92 -10.85 4.51
C LYS A 178 2.74 -9.91 5.69
N THR A 179 3.22 -10.30 6.85
CA THR A 179 2.99 -9.62 8.12
C THR A 179 3.89 -8.42 8.40
N GLY A 180 4.98 -8.25 7.62
CA GLY A 180 6.01 -7.24 7.91
C GLY A 180 5.50 -5.81 7.95
N LEU A 181 4.66 -5.41 6.98
CA LEU A 181 4.10 -4.07 6.93
C LEU A 181 3.01 -3.86 7.99
N PHE A 182 2.19 -4.87 8.25
CA PHE A 182 1.24 -4.84 9.38
C PHE A 182 1.98 -4.60 10.71
N SER A 183 3.07 -5.33 10.96
CA SER A 183 3.88 -5.15 12.17
C SER A 183 4.45 -3.73 12.27
N ALA A 184 4.85 -3.12 11.15
CA ALA A 184 5.30 -1.74 11.12
C ALA A 184 4.18 -0.76 11.48
N CYS A 185 2.97 -0.97 10.94
CA CYS A 185 1.79 -0.16 11.24
C CYS A 185 1.37 -0.28 12.71
N LEU A 186 1.28 -1.50 13.23
CA LEU A 186 0.93 -1.74 14.63
C LEU A 186 1.94 -1.11 15.60
N GLY A 187 3.23 -1.17 15.27
CA GLY A 187 4.30 -0.55 16.06
C GLY A 187 4.35 0.98 15.95
N ALA A 188 3.54 1.60 15.12
CA ALA A 188 3.46 3.07 15.01
C ALA A 188 2.79 3.72 16.23
N ASN A 189 1.90 2.99 16.90
CA ASN A 189 1.18 3.42 18.09
C ASN A 189 0.52 4.80 17.94
N VAL A 190 -0.25 4.96 16.84
CA VAL A 190 -0.97 6.20 16.55
C VAL A 190 -2.36 6.12 17.19
N PRO A 191 -2.74 7.07 18.06
CA PRO A 191 -4.06 7.07 18.70
C PRO A 191 -5.21 7.10 17.70
N GLY A 192 -6.29 6.34 17.97
CA GLY A 192 -7.48 6.27 17.13
C GLY A 192 -7.27 5.57 15.78
N MET A 193 -6.12 4.89 15.60
CA MET A 193 -5.82 4.17 14.36
C MET A 193 -6.69 2.93 14.23
N SER A 194 -7.13 2.65 13.01
CA SER A 194 -7.87 1.42 12.68
C SER A 194 -7.33 0.76 11.41
N ILE A 195 -7.58 -0.55 11.28
CA ILE A 195 -7.40 -1.28 10.03
C ILE A 195 -8.76 -1.45 9.38
N VAL A 196 -8.91 -1.05 8.13
CA VAL A 196 -10.10 -1.32 7.33
C VAL A 196 -9.77 -2.38 6.29
N PRO A 197 -10.37 -3.56 6.38
CA PRO A 197 -10.29 -4.56 5.33
C PRO A 197 -11.00 -4.04 4.08
N VAL A 198 -10.37 -4.23 2.92
CA VAL A 198 -10.95 -3.85 1.63
C VAL A 198 -10.93 -5.06 0.71
N ALA A 199 -11.98 -5.23 -0.07
CA ALA A 199 -12.03 -6.26 -1.09
C ALA A 199 -12.36 -5.64 -2.45
N VAL A 200 -11.56 -5.96 -3.47
CA VAL A 200 -11.85 -5.61 -4.85
C VAL A 200 -12.19 -6.85 -5.67
N ALA A 201 -13.28 -6.76 -6.43
CA ALA A 201 -13.70 -7.75 -7.39
C ALA A 201 -14.07 -7.09 -8.72
N TYR A 202 -13.90 -7.80 -9.82
CA TYR A 202 -14.24 -7.35 -11.16
C TYR A 202 -15.17 -8.34 -11.83
N ASP A 203 -16.17 -7.87 -12.56
CA ASP A 203 -16.94 -8.72 -13.46
C ASP A 203 -16.08 -9.17 -14.66
N LEU A 204 -15.12 -8.33 -15.08
CA LEU A 204 -14.12 -8.66 -16.10
C LEU A 204 -12.77 -8.04 -15.75
N VAL A 205 -11.76 -8.85 -15.51
CA VAL A 205 -10.38 -8.37 -15.34
C VAL A 205 -9.79 -8.08 -16.71
N LEU A 206 -9.51 -6.80 -17.01
CA LEU A 206 -9.05 -6.35 -18.34
C LEU A 206 -7.72 -7.02 -18.79
N GLU A 207 -6.91 -7.48 -17.86
CA GLU A 207 -5.66 -8.20 -18.13
C GLU A 207 -5.73 -9.72 -17.91
N ASP A 208 -6.89 -10.31 -17.81
CA ASP A 208 -7.06 -11.73 -17.46
C ASP A 208 -6.26 -12.67 -18.38
N HIS A 209 -6.28 -12.44 -19.69
CA HIS A 209 -5.48 -13.20 -20.65
C HIS A 209 -3.96 -13.03 -20.45
N VAL A 210 -3.48 -11.88 -19.94
CA VAL A 210 -2.07 -11.64 -19.58
C VAL A 210 -1.72 -12.41 -18.33
N LEU A 211 -2.61 -12.37 -17.32
CA LEU A 211 -2.47 -13.11 -16.08
C LEU A 211 -2.41 -14.62 -16.32
N ALA A 212 -3.29 -15.14 -17.17
CA ALA A 212 -3.29 -16.55 -17.55
C ALA A 212 -1.96 -17.00 -18.20
N ARG A 213 -1.37 -16.17 -19.07
CA ARG A 213 -0.07 -16.43 -19.68
C ARG A 213 1.09 -16.34 -18.68
N GLN A 214 1.05 -15.42 -17.73
CA GLN A 214 2.07 -15.27 -16.69
C GLN A 214 2.07 -16.44 -15.70
N LYS A 215 0.91 -17.06 -15.43
CA LYS A 215 0.81 -18.30 -14.65
C LYS A 215 1.71 -19.41 -15.20
N VAL A 216 1.85 -19.48 -16.54
CA VAL A 216 2.65 -20.51 -17.22
C VAL A 216 4.14 -20.15 -17.25
N LYS A 217 4.53 -18.88 -17.40
CA LYS A 217 5.94 -18.47 -17.65
C LYS A 217 6.67 -17.83 -16.48
N ARG A 218 6.04 -17.52 -15.34
CA ARG A 218 6.63 -16.89 -14.14
C ARG A 218 7.51 -15.65 -14.35
N GLN A 219 7.49 -15.01 -15.53
CA GLN A 219 8.29 -13.82 -15.82
C GLN A 219 7.45 -12.56 -15.58
N GLN A 220 7.88 -11.71 -14.64
CA GLN A 220 7.34 -10.37 -14.49
C GLN A 220 7.76 -9.50 -15.67
N ARG A 221 6.79 -8.93 -16.38
CA ARG A 221 7.03 -7.98 -17.47
C ARG A 221 7.20 -6.56 -16.93
N PRO A 222 7.91 -5.68 -17.66
CA PRO A 222 7.94 -4.26 -17.32
C PRO A 222 6.52 -3.67 -17.30
N PHE A 223 6.22 -2.85 -16.29
CA PHE A 223 4.91 -2.23 -16.10
C PHE A 223 4.42 -1.45 -17.33
N SER A 224 5.33 -0.78 -18.05
CA SER A 224 5.01 -0.05 -19.28
C SER A 224 4.40 -0.92 -20.39
N ARG A 225 4.83 -2.18 -20.53
CA ARG A 225 4.24 -3.13 -21.48
C ARG A 225 2.86 -3.61 -21.01
N GLU A 226 2.72 -3.89 -19.74
CA GLU A 226 1.44 -4.30 -19.18
C GLU A 226 0.41 -3.18 -19.31
N LEU A 227 0.80 -1.92 -19.05
CA LEU A 227 -0.05 -0.75 -19.25
C LEU A 227 -0.49 -0.60 -20.73
N ALA A 228 0.43 -0.76 -21.69
CA ALA A 228 0.11 -0.69 -23.11
C ALA A 228 -0.88 -1.80 -23.55
N GLU A 229 -0.73 -3.02 -23.02
CA GLU A 229 -1.68 -4.11 -23.25
C GLU A 229 -3.05 -3.79 -22.62
N MET A 230 -3.10 -3.26 -21.40
CA MET A 230 -4.34 -2.83 -20.74
C MET A 230 -5.08 -1.78 -21.57
N VAL A 231 -4.37 -0.74 -22.07
CA VAL A 231 -4.97 0.29 -22.95
C VAL A 231 -5.57 -0.35 -24.19
N ARG A 232 -4.86 -1.27 -24.84
CA ARG A 232 -5.34 -1.95 -26.05
C ARG A 232 -6.61 -2.75 -25.80
N TYR A 233 -6.71 -3.43 -24.66
CA TYR A 233 -7.89 -4.22 -24.30
C TYR A 233 -9.05 -3.36 -23.80
N ALA A 234 -8.77 -2.26 -23.10
CA ALA A 234 -9.79 -1.33 -22.65
C ALA A 234 -10.60 -0.69 -23.81
N VAL A 235 -10.06 -0.70 -25.04
CA VAL A 235 -10.80 -0.19 -26.22
C VAL A 235 -12.04 -1.03 -26.53
N GLY A 236 -12.02 -2.36 -26.30
CA GLY A 236 -13.08 -3.29 -26.68
C GLY A 236 -14.08 -3.66 -25.57
N TYR A 237 -13.73 -3.45 -24.30
CA TYR A 237 -14.50 -3.97 -23.16
C TYR A 237 -14.81 -2.90 -22.12
N ARG A 238 -15.94 -3.06 -21.43
CA ARG A 238 -16.26 -2.35 -20.19
C ARG A 238 -16.15 -3.34 -19.05
N SER A 239 -15.71 -2.89 -17.90
CA SER A 239 -15.61 -3.68 -16.67
C SER A 239 -16.25 -2.93 -15.52
N ARG A 240 -16.80 -3.64 -14.56
CA ARG A 240 -17.21 -3.08 -13.28
C ARG A 240 -16.26 -3.56 -12.20
N ALA A 241 -15.81 -2.62 -11.38
CA ALA A 241 -15.02 -2.90 -10.21
C ALA A 241 -15.87 -2.64 -8.97
N PHE A 242 -16.07 -3.66 -8.17
CA PHE A 242 -16.75 -3.59 -6.89
C PHE A 242 -15.67 -3.47 -5.80
N VAL A 243 -15.74 -2.41 -5.01
CA VAL A 243 -14.82 -2.18 -3.89
C VAL A 243 -15.64 -2.13 -2.61
N THR A 244 -15.48 -3.15 -1.80
CA THR A 244 -16.24 -3.34 -0.56
C THR A 244 -15.36 -3.01 0.65
N PHE A 245 -15.83 -2.15 1.53
CA PHE A 245 -15.12 -1.76 2.75
C PHE A 245 -15.68 -2.53 3.96
N GLY A 246 -14.84 -3.37 4.57
CA GLY A 246 -15.18 -4.10 5.78
C GLY A 246 -15.26 -3.19 7.01
N ARG A 247 -15.80 -3.71 8.12
CA ARG A 247 -15.88 -2.97 9.37
C ARG A 247 -14.50 -2.60 9.90
N PRO A 248 -14.29 -1.37 10.37
CA PRO A 248 -13.03 -0.95 10.95
C PRO A 248 -12.63 -1.80 12.16
N ILE A 249 -11.39 -2.25 12.20
CA ILE A 249 -10.79 -2.95 13.33
C ILE A 249 -9.98 -1.92 14.11
N ALA A 250 -10.52 -1.45 15.23
CA ALA A 250 -9.84 -0.46 16.07
C ALA A 250 -8.56 -1.05 16.68
N LEU A 251 -7.52 -0.23 16.73
CA LEU A 251 -6.24 -0.58 17.34
C LEU A 251 -6.03 0.11 18.71
N ASP A 252 -7.10 0.67 19.26
CA ASP A 252 -7.08 1.30 20.59
C ASP A 252 -6.67 0.28 21.66
N GLY A 253 -5.78 0.68 22.57
CA GLY A 253 -5.24 -0.19 23.61
C GLY A 253 -4.15 -1.16 23.12
N TYR A 254 -3.65 -1.01 21.90
CA TYR A 254 -2.45 -1.70 21.45
C TYR A 254 -1.22 -0.99 22.03
N ASP A 255 -0.65 -1.56 23.07
CA ASP A 255 0.48 -1.00 23.85
C ASP A 255 1.84 -1.66 23.58
N GLY A 256 2.01 -2.24 22.42
CA GLY A 256 3.23 -2.99 22.07
C GLY A 256 3.21 -4.44 22.54
N GLU A 257 2.03 -5.00 22.71
CA GLU A 257 1.78 -6.39 23.08
C GLU A 257 2.68 -7.41 22.37
N SER A 258 2.78 -8.56 22.98
CA SER A 258 3.57 -9.69 22.47
C SER A 258 3.26 -9.98 20.99
N ARG A 259 4.26 -10.49 20.26
CA ARG A 259 4.13 -10.93 18.86
C ARG A 259 2.86 -11.75 18.61
N ARG A 260 2.41 -12.54 19.59
CA ARG A 260 1.20 -13.38 19.50
C ARG A 260 -0.08 -12.57 19.36
N ALA A 261 -0.20 -11.42 20.06
CA ALA A 261 -1.35 -10.52 19.93
C ALA A 261 -1.34 -9.80 18.57
N ILE A 262 -0.14 -9.39 18.09
CA ILE A 262 0.05 -8.83 16.74
C ILE A 262 -0.42 -9.83 15.67
N ASP A 263 0.05 -11.06 15.73
CA ASP A 263 -0.30 -12.12 14.78
C ASP A 263 -1.82 -12.40 14.81
N GLY A 264 -2.46 -12.34 15.99
CA GLY A 264 -3.90 -12.48 16.13
C GLY A 264 -4.70 -11.35 15.46
N ARG A 265 -4.28 -10.09 15.59
CA ARG A 265 -4.94 -8.94 14.94
C ARG A 265 -4.72 -8.95 13.43
N ILE A 266 -3.54 -9.36 12.97
CA ILE A 266 -3.27 -9.56 11.54
C ILE A 266 -4.16 -10.66 10.97
N ALA A 267 -4.31 -11.78 11.67
CA ALA A 267 -5.19 -12.87 11.25
C ALA A 267 -6.64 -12.39 11.15
N LEU A 268 -7.14 -11.59 12.11
CA LEU A 268 -8.46 -10.98 12.07
C LEU A 268 -8.64 -10.08 10.84
N ALA A 269 -7.71 -9.18 10.57
CA ALA A 269 -7.76 -8.30 9.40
C ALA A 269 -7.78 -9.09 8.09
N THR A 270 -6.96 -10.15 7.99
CA THR A 270 -6.89 -11.01 6.80
C THR A 270 -8.15 -11.83 6.60
N THR A 271 -8.73 -12.39 7.68
CA THR A 271 -10.00 -13.11 7.63
C THR A 271 -11.13 -12.18 7.23
N ALA A 272 -11.14 -10.93 7.75
CA ALA A 272 -12.14 -9.94 7.38
C ALA A 272 -12.09 -9.59 5.89
N VAL A 273 -10.89 -9.45 5.27
CA VAL A 273 -10.77 -9.29 3.81
C VAL A 273 -11.38 -10.49 3.08
N GLY A 274 -11.11 -11.73 3.53
CA GLY A 274 -11.68 -12.94 2.96
C GLY A 274 -13.20 -13.03 3.08
N SER A 275 -13.77 -12.54 4.18
CA SER A 275 -15.23 -12.56 4.41
C SER A 275 -15.98 -11.43 3.70
N THR A 276 -15.28 -10.42 3.19
CA THR A 276 -15.83 -9.31 2.42
C THR A 276 -15.92 -9.63 0.93
N LEU A 277 -15.24 -10.69 0.46
CA LEU A 277 -15.32 -11.26 -0.88
C LEU A 277 -16.48 -12.25 -1.00
#